data_08e510ebb8ca27b7911b59a81e38cff8
#
_entry.id   08e510ebb8ca27b7911b59a81e38cff8
#
_cell.length_a   1.000
_cell.length_b   1.000
_cell.length_c   1.000
_cell.angle_alpha   90.00
_cell.angle_beta   90.00
_cell.angle_gamma   90.00
#
_symmetry.space_group_name_H-M   'P 1'
#
loop_
_entity.id
_entity.type
_entity.pdbx_description
1 polymer ?
#
loop_
_entity_poly.entity_id
_entity_poly.type
_entity_poly.pdbx_seq_one_letter_code
_entity_poly.pdbx_strand_id
1 'polypeptide(L)'
;MRFLLPERSLYMNITPKQMLLYAVSDRAWSNSDEEFLSQAKQAIKSGVTIFQLREKHTEYEHFREIALKLKPICKQYNVPLIINDNVKLAKEIDADGVHLGQDDLDIKAAREYLGADKIIGVSAHNVKEALEAENGGADYLGSGAAFVTSTKTD
;
A
#
# COMPACT_ATOMS: atom_id res chain seq x y z
N MET A 1 -36.95 -4.73 1.11
CA MET A 1 -36.17 -4.26 -0.04
C MET A 1 -34.73 -4.74 0.20
N ARG A 2 -34.33 -5.81 -0.49
CA ARG A 2 -33.01 -6.43 -0.33
C ARG A 2 -32.06 -5.65 -1.25
N PHE A 3 -31.15 -4.85 -0.70
CA PHE A 3 -30.06 -4.28 -1.48
C PHE A 3 -29.17 -5.46 -1.91
N LEU A 4 -29.26 -5.82 -3.16
CA LEU A 4 -28.26 -6.67 -3.80
C LEU A 4 -26.97 -5.84 -3.87
N LEU A 5 -26.02 -6.13 -3.00
CA LEU A 5 -24.65 -5.68 -3.19
C LEU A 5 -24.18 -6.27 -4.52
N PRO A 6 -23.56 -5.48 -5.40
CA PRO A 6 -23.03 -6.00 -6.65
C PRO A 6 -22.03 -7.11 -6.37
N GLU A 7 -21.93 -8.10 -7.27
CA GLU A 7 -21.12 -9.32 -7.19
C GLU A 7 -19.58 -9.11 -7.03
N ARG A 8 -19.16 -7.88 -6.75
CA ARG A 8 -17.74 -7.49 -6.55
C ARG A 8 -17.08 -8.04 -5.29
N SER A 9 -17.84 -8.63 -4.37
CA SER A 9 -17.30 -9.28 -3.16
C SER A 9 -16.37 -10.48 -3.43
N LEU A 10 -16.26 -10.94 -4.68
CA LEU A 10 -15.48 -12.12 -5.06
C LEU A 10 -14.03 -11.83 -5.46
N TYR A 11 -13.58 -10.56 -5.49
CA TYR A 11 -12.26 -10.20 -6.06
C TYR A 11 -11.46 -9.20 -5.22
N MET A 12 -11.63 -9.18 -3.92
CA MET A 12 -10.71 -8.45 -3.05
C MET A 12 -9.44 -9.27 -2.88
N ASN A 13 -8.31 -8.73 -3.34
CA ASN A 13 -7.00 -9.36 -3.20
C ASN A 13 -6.42 -9.23 -1.78
N ILE A 14 -7.21 -8.68 -0.85
CA ILE A 14 -6.83 -8.49 0.55
C ILE A 14 -7.96 -8.95 1.48
N THR A 15 -7.59 -9.56 2.58
CA THR A 15 -8.54 -10.04 3.59
C THR A 15 -8.67 -9.06 4.76
N PRO A 16 -9.81 -9.06 5.49
CA PRO A 16 -9.95 -8.24 6.71
C PRO A 16 -8.85 -8.53 7.75
N LYS A 17 -8.36 -9.76 7.83
CA LYS A 17 -7.27 -10.13 8.73
C LYS A 17 -5.96 -9.44 8.38
N GLN A 18 -5.66 -9.25 7.10
CA GLN A 18 -4.48 -8.52 6.65
C GLN A 18 -4.59 -7.02 6.92
N MET A 19 -5.80 -6.47 7.07
CA MET A 19 -6.04 -5.06 7.36
C MET A 19 -6.05 -4.72 8.87
N LEU A 20 -5.74 -5.66 9.77
CA LEU A 20 -5.81 -5.43 11.22
C LEU A 20 -4.77 -4.42 11.73
N LEU A 21 -3.55 -4.48 11.21
CA LEU A 21 -2.47 -3.57 11.60
C LEU A 21 -1.63 -3.20 10.36
N TYR A 22 -1.94 -2.05 9.80
CA TYR A 22 -1.32 -1.51 8.61
C TYR A 22 -0.18 -0.57 9.00
N ALA A 23 1.06 -0.93 8.68
CA ALA A 23 2.22 -0.07 8.88
C ALA A 23 2.57 0.67 7.59
N VAL A 24 2.80 1.97 7.70
CA VAL A 24 3.36 2.81 6.63
C VAL A 24 4.73 3.30 7.08
N SER A 25 5.75 3.08 6.27
CA SER A 25 7.10 3.52 6.62
C SER A 25 7.27 5.04 6.50
N ASP A 26 8.13 5.58 7.36
CA ASP A 26 8.60 6.95 7.27
C ASP A 26 10.11 6.98 7.54
N ARG A 27 10.88 7.49 6.57
CA ARG A 27 12.35 7.57 6.67
C ARG A 27 12.84 8.54 7.73
N ALA A 28 12.01 9.47 8.18
CA ALA A 28 12.36 10.39 9.25
C ALA A 28 12.72 9.71 10.58
N TRP A 29 12.35 8.43 10.74
CA TRP A 29 12.57 7.66 11.96
C TRP A 29 13.83 6.78 11.91
N SER A 30 14.64 6.84 10.85
CA SER A 30 15.86 6.02 10.70
C SER A 30 17.00 6.81 10.06
N ASN A 31 18.21 6.60 10.58
CA ASN A 31 19.41 7.30 10.14
C ASN A 31 20.19 6.53 9.05
N SER A 32 19.86 5.26 8.83
CA SER A 32 20.46 4.41 7.79
C SER A 32 19.47 3.39 7.26
N ASP A 33 19.83 2.76 6.13
CA ASP A 33 19.04 1.66 5.54
C ASP A 33 19.01 0.44 6.45
N GLU A 34 20.11 0.12 7.11
CA GLU A 34 20.20 -0.99 8.04
C GLU A 34 19.27 -0.79 9.23
N GLU A 35 19.27 0.42 9.78
CA GLU A 35 18.35 0.78 10.88
C GLU A 35 16.90 0.69 10.42
N PHE A 36 16.57 1.25 9.26
CA PHE A 36 15.24 1.16 8.67
C PHE A 36 14.77 -0.29 8.50
N LEU A 37 15.57 -1.14 7.87
CA LEU A 37 15.24 -2.55 7.66
C LEU A 37 15.10 -3.32 8.97
N SER A 38 15.93 -2.99 9.98
CA SER A 38 15.81 -3.56 11.32
C SER A 38 14.51 -3.17 11.99
N GLN A 39 14.13 -1.90 11.95
CA GLN A 39 12.85 -1.39 12.49
C GLN A 39 11.66 -2.02 11.79
N ALA A 40 11.67 -2.07 10.45
CA ALA A 40 10.62 -2.72 9.65
C ALA A 40 10.46 -4.20 10.03
N LYS A 41 11.57 -4.93 10.14
CA LYS A 41 11.57 -6.33 10.58
C LYS A 41 11.00 -6.50 11.99
N GLN A 42 11.35 -5.61 12.93
CA GLN A 42 10.80 -5.65 14.29
C GLN A 42 9.29 -5.39 14.28
N ALA A 43 8.81 -4.39 13.53
CA ALA A 43 7.40 -4.09 13.41
C ALA A 43 6.62 -5.29 12.85
N ILE A 44 7.13 -5.91 11.78
CA ILE A 44 6.53 -7.12 11.17
C ILE A 44 6.49 -8.27 12.17
N LYS A 45 7.57 -8.53 12.91
CA LYS A 45 7.61 -9.57 13.96
C LYS A 45 6.64 -9.29 15.10
N SER A 46 6.35 -8.02 15.36
CA SER A 46 5.46 -7.59 16.46
C SER A 46 3.97 -7.60 16.10
N GLY A 47 3.63 -8.04 14.88
CA GLY A 47 2.24 -8.27 14.50
C GLY A 47 1.66 -7.35 13.43
N VAL A 48 2.48 -6.57 12.74
CA VAL A 48 2.06 -5.87 11.51
C VAL A 48 1.54 -6.90 10.53
N THR A 49 0.37 -6.64 9.96
CA THR A 49 -0.33 -7.56 9.05
C THR A 49 -0.28 -7.15 7.60
N ILE A 50 0.14 -5.91 7.32
CA ILE A 50 0.43 -5.38 5.99
C ILE A 50 1.46 -4.25 6.14
N PHE A 51 2.41 -4.14 5.22
CA PHE A 51 3.47 -3.16 5.27
C PHE A 51 3.54 -2.34 3.98
N GLN A 52 3.40 -1.02 4.09
CA GLN A 52 3.57 -0.09 2.98
C GLN A 52 4.95 0.55 3.06
N LEU A 53 5.76 0.34 2.02
CA LEU A 53 7.03 1.03 1.84
C LEU A 53 6.78 2.38 1.15
N ARG A 54 6.96 3.46 1.89
CA ARG A 54 6.82 4.84 1.43
C ARG A 54 8.17 5.54 1.48
N GLU A 55 8.69 5.85 0.29
CA GLU A 55 9.94 6.58 0.09
C GLU A 55 9.63 7.84 -0.72
N LYS A 56 9.52 8.98 -0.05
CA LYS A 56 9.38 10.29 -0.69
C LYS A 56 10.76 10.93 -0.88
N HIS A 57 10.98 11.57 -2.00
CA HIS A 57 12.23 12.27 -2.32
C HIS A 57 13.46 11.37 -2.44
N THR A 58 13.28 10.08 -2.71
CA THR A 58 14.34 9.09 -2.90
C THR A 58 14.48 8.77 -4.38
N GLU A 59 15.73 8.66 -4.84
CA GLU A 59 16.02 8.23 -6.21
C GLU A 59 15.48 6.81 -6.47
N TYR A 60 15.00 6.57 -7.69
CA TYR A 60 14.34 5.30 -8.06
C TYR A 60 15.15 4.06 -7.72
N GLU A 61 16.45 4.07 -8.06
CA GLU A 61 17.31 2.91 -7.82
C GLU A 61 17.47 2.62 -6.32
N HIS A 62 17.58 3.66 -5.50
CA HIS A 62 17.66 3.48 -4.05
C HIS A 62 16.33 2.96 -3.47
N PHE A 63 15.19 3.49 -3.91
CA PHE A 63 13.86 2.97 -3.53
C PHE A 63 13.75 1.47 -3.89
N ARG A 64 14.18 1.12 -5.10
CA ARG A 64 14.22 -0.25 -5.59
C ARG A 64 15.10 -1.17 -4.72
N GLU A 65 16.29 -0.73 -4.36
CA GLU A 65 17.21 -1.50 -3.50
C GLU A 65 16.59 -1.78 -2.13
N ILE A 66 15.99 -0.78 -1.49
CA ILE A 66 15.30 -0.95 -0.21
C ILE A 66 14.11 -1.90 -0.34
N ALA A 67 13.31 -1.74 -1.37
CA ALA A 67 12.17 -2.62 -1.62
C ALA A 67 12.59 -4.09 -1.81
N LEU A 68 13.68 -4.34 -2.56
CA LEU A 68 14.22 -5.68 -2.76
C LEU A 68 14.79 -6.30 -1.47
N LYS A 69 15.37 -5.50 -0.57
CA LYS A 69 15.83 -5.95 0.74
C LYS A 69 14.67 -6.24 1.72
N LEU A 70 13.60 -5.45 1.62
CA LEU A 70 12.41 -5.58 2.48
C LEU A 70 11.50 -6.75 2.06
N LYS A 71 11.37 -7.00 0.76
CA LYS A 71 10.48 -8.05 0.20
C LYS A 71 10.70 -9.44 0.85
N PRO A 72 11.91 -9.98 0.97
CA PRO A 72 12.12 -11.27 1.61
C PRO A 72 11.76 -11.26 3.10
N ILE A 73 11.89 -10.13 3.80
CA ILE A 73 11.46 -9.98 5.19
C ILE A 73 9.93 -10.11 5.27
N CYS A 74 9.21 -9.36 4.46
CA CYS A 74 7.75 -9.43 4.40
C CYS A 74 7.28 -10.85 4.06
N LYS A 75 7.89 -11.48 3.05
CA LYS A 75 7.56 -12.85 2.63
C LYS A 75 7.79 -13.88 3.75
N GLN A 76 8.86 -13.75 4.52
CA GLN A 76 9.17 -14.66 5.63
C GLN A 76 8.06 -14.72 6.68
N TYR A 77 7.34 -13.61 6.88
CA TYR A 77 6.28 -13.49 7.87
C TYR A 77 4.87 -13.49 7.27
N ASN A 78 4.73 -13.74 5.97
CA ASN A 78 3.46 -13.70 5.24
C ASN A 78 2.74 -12.35 5.36
N VAL A 79 3.49 -11.25 5.38
CA VAL A 79 2.99 -9.88 5.41
C VAL A 79 3.06 -9.30 4.00
N PRO A 80 1.94 -8.86 3.39
CA PRO A 80 1.96 -8.23 2.08
C PRO A 80 2.82 -6.96 2.08
N LEU A 81 3.66 -6.83 1.04
CA LEU A 81 4.44 -5.62 0.76
C LEU A 81 3.71 -4.75 -0.26
N ILE A 82 3.34 -3.55 0.16
CA ILE A 82 2.71 -2.54 -0.68
C ILE A 82 3.73 -1.45 -1.00
N ILE A 83 3.82 -1.06 -2.26
CA ILE A 83 4.66 0.06 -2.70
C ILE A 83 3.81 1.32 -2.79
N ASN A 84 4.27 2.41 -2.17
CA ASN A 84 3.57 3.69 -2.24
C ASN A 84 3.82 4.36 -3.61
N ASP A 85 2.76 4.82 -4.28
CA ASP A 85 2.69 5.60 -5.53
C ASP A 85 3.32 4.94 -6.77
N ASN A 86 4.37 4.15 -6.64
CA ASN A 86 5.18 3.69 -7.75
C ASN A 86 4.73 2.33 -8.32
N VAL A 87 3.77 2.37 -9.24
CA VAL A 87 3.21 1.19 -9.93
C VAL A 87 4.28 0.43 -10.74
N LYS A 88 5.22 1.16 -11.35
CA LYS A 88 6.32 0.54 -12.12
C LYS A 88 7.22 -0.29 -11.21
N LEU A 89 7.63 0.27 -10.09
CA LEU A 89 8.46 -0.44 -9.12
C LEU A 89 7.72 -1.66 -8.55
N ALA A 90 6.43 -1.50 -8.18
CA ALA A 90 5.64 -2.60 -7.67
C ALA A 90 5.60 -3.79 -8.64
N LYS A 91 5.45 -3.53 -9.94
CA LYS A 91 5.51 -4.56 -11.00
C LYS A 91 6.90 -5.16 -11.14
N GLU A 92 7.92 -4.32 -11.22
CA GLU A 92 9.31 -4.74 -11.46
C GLU A 92 9.81 -5.70 -10.39
N ILE A 93 9.57 -5.40 -9.14
CA ILE A 93 9.99 -6.25 -8.02
C ILE A 93 8.97 -7.35 -7.68
N ASP A 94 7.86 -7.41 -8.40
CA ASP A 94 6.74 -8.30 -8.10
C ASP A 94 6.29 -8.15 -6.62
N ALA A 95 5.98 -6.92 -6.20
CA ALA A 95 5.38 -6.64 -4.89
C ALA A 95 3.95 -7.19 -4.82
N ASP A 96 3.41 -7.31 -3.61
CA ASP A 96 2.03 -7.78 -3.42
C ASP A 96 1.00 -6.74 -3.89
N GLY A 97 1.37 -5.46 -3.88
CA GLY A 97 0.49 -4.42 -4.36
C GLY A 97 1.07 -3.01 -4.35
N VAL A 98 0.19 -2.04 -4.58
CA VAL A 98 0.48 -0.61 -4.62
C VAL A 98 -0.57 0.17 -3.83
N HIS A 99 -0.18 1.31 -3.26
CA HIS A 99 -1.11 2.30 -2.71
C HIS A 99 -0.98 3.60 -3.47
N LEU A 100 -2.09 4.14 -3.98
CA LEU A 100 -2.15 5.31 -4.84
C LEU A 100 -2.83 6.49 -4.13
N GLY A 101 -2.29 7.68 -4.32
CA GLY A 101 -2.96 8.95 -4.02
C GLY A 101 -3.86 9.41 -5.16
N GLN A 102 -4.48 10.59 -4.99
CA GLN A 102 -5.41 11.15 -5.99
C GLN A 102 -4.70 11.68 -7.25
N ASP A 103 -3.43 12.07 -7.11
CA ASP A 103 -2.62 12.63 -8.20
C ASP A 103 -1.75 11.58 -8.91
N ASP A 104 -1.86 10.31 -8.49
CA ASP A 104 -1.09 9.20 -9.05
C ASP A 104 -1.77 8.59 -10.31
N LEU A 105 -1.25 7.46 -10.77
CA LEU A 105 -1.81 6.75 -11.90
C LEU A 105 -3.26 6.32 -11.63
N ASP A 106 -4.14 6.52 -12.61
CA ASP A 106 -5.53 6.06 -12.54
C ASP A 106 -5.64 4.57 -12.18
N ILE A 107 -6.62 4.22 -11.33
CA ILE A 107 -6.77 2.88 -10.75
C ILE A 107 -6.94 1.81 -11.83
N LYS A 108 -7.70 2.09 -12.90
CA LYS A 108 -7.94 1.14 -13.98
C LYS A 108 -6.65 0.88 -14.75
N ALA A 109 -5.88 1.95 -15.04
CA ALA A 109 -4.58 1.85 -15.69
C ALA A 109 -3.59 1.08 -14.80
N ALA A 110 -3.59 1.33 -13.48
CA ALA A 110 -2.77 0.58 -12.53
C ALA A 110 -3.16 -0.90 -12.49
N ARG A 111 -4.47 -1.21 -12.49
CA ARG A 111 -4.99 -2.58 -12.53
C ARG A 111 -4.60 -3.31 -13.81
N GLU A 112 -4.74 -2.67 -14.97
CA GLU A 112 -4.31 -3.24 -16.26
C GLU A 112 -2.80 -3.51 -16.29
N TYR A 113 -2.01 -2.58 -15.75
CA TYR A 113 -0.56 -2.71 -15.72
C TYR A 113 -0.07 -3.80 -14.76
N LEU A 114 -0.61 -3.86 -13.54
CA LEU A 114 -0.19 -4.79 -12.49
C LEU A 114 -0.76 -6.21 -12.68
N GLY A 115 -2.00 -6.32 -13.15
CA GLY A 115 -2.76 -7.56 -13.25
C GLY A 115 -3.83 -7.69 -12.17
N ALA A 116 -4.67 -8.71 -12.32
CA ALA A 116 -5.86 -8.92 -11.49
C ALA A 116 -5.54 -9.29 -10.03
N ASP A 117 -4.40 -9.96 -9.80
CA ASP A 117 -4.07 -10.57 -8.50
C ASP A 117 -3.31 -9.63 -7.56
N LYS A 118 -2.98 -8.41 -8.00
CA LYS A 118 -2.25 -7.44 -7.17
C LYS A 118 -3.20 -6.58 -6.35
N ILE A 119 -2.79 -6.29 -5.12
CA ILE A 119 -3.53 -5.41 -4.22
C ILE A 119 -3.39 -3.96 -4.69
N ILE A 120 -4.50 -3.24 -4.82
CA ILE A 120 -4.51 -1.80 -5.09
C ILE A 120 -5.27 -1.10 -3.97
N GLY A 121 -4.55 -0.32 -3.17
CA GLY A 121 -5.15 0.60 -2.21
C GLY A 121 -5.21 2.02 -2.78
N VAL A 122 -6.17 2.81 -2.33
CA VAL A 122 -6.33 4.21 -2.77
C VAL A 122 -6.64 5.11 -1.59
N SER A 123 -5.96 6.26 -1.51
CA SER A 123 -6.32 7.33 -0.58
C SER A 123 -7.62 7.99 -1.00
N ALA A 124 -8.53 8.24 -0.05
CA ALA A 124 -9.78 8.95 -0.29
C ALA A 124 -10.04 9.95 0.84
N HIS A 125 -10.28 11.23 0.50
CA HIS A 125 -10.49 12.31 1.47
C HIS A 125 -11.97 12.70 1.61
N ASN A 126 -12.82 12.21 0.71
CA ASN A 126 -14.24 12.47 0.70
C ASN A 126 -15.01 11.30 0.05
N VAL A 127 -16.34 11.34 0.17
CA VAL A 127 -17.23 10.28 -0.33
C VAL A 127 -17.13 10.09 -1.85
N LYS A 128 -16.95 11.17 -2.60
CA LYS A 128 -16.83 11.09 -4.07
C LYS A 128 -15.60 10.29 -4.46
N GLU A 129 -14.44 10.62 -3.91
CA GLU A 129 -13.17 9.89 -4.15
C GLU A 129 -13.27 8.43 -3.72
N ALA A 130 -13.92 8.15 -2.58
CA ALA A 130 -14.13 6.78 -2.11
C ALA A 130 -14.97 5.96 -3.11
N LEU A 131 -16.05 6.52 -3.65
CA LEU A 131 -16.90 5.87 -4.64
C LEU A 131 -16.19 5.69 -5.99
N GLU A 132 -15.38 6.67 -6.40
CA GLU A 132 -14.57 6.59 -7.61
C GLU A 132 -13.51 5.49 -7.48
N ALA A 133 -12.84 5.39 -6.34
CA ALA A 133 -11.87 4.35 -6.05
C ALA A 133 -12.51 2.95 -6.03
N GLU A 134 -13.65 2.78 -5.36
CA GLU A 134 -14.40 1.53 -5.35
C GLU A 134 -14.82 1.12 -6.77
N ASN A 135 -15.38 2.04 -7.54
CA ASN A 135 -15.77 1.82 -8.94
C ASN A 135 -14.57 1.54 -9.85
N GLY A 136 -13.41 2.09 -9.54
CA GLY A 136 -12.14 1.85 -10.21
C GLY A 136 -11.55 0.47 -9.94
N GLY A 137 -12.00 -0.21 -8.88
CA GLY A 137 -11.54 -1.54 -8.50
C GLY A 137 -10.43 -1.54 -7.44
N ALA A 138 -10.41 -0.53 -6.56
CA ALA A 138 -9.56 -0.56 -5.37
C ALA A 138 -9.96 -1.73 -4.45
N ASP A 139 -8.96 -2.38 -3.87
CA ASP A 139 -9.15 -3.47 -2.91
C ASP A 139 -9.37 -2.94 -1.49
N TYR A 140 -8.87 -1.74 -1.18
CA TYR A 140 -9.10 -1.04 0.08
C TYR A 140 -8.92 0.47 -0.09
N LEU A 141 -9.46 1.22 0.88
CA LEU A 141 -9.33 2.67 0.94
C LEU A 141 -8.48 3.09 2.14
N GLY A 142 -7.60 4.06 1.94
CA GLY A 142 -6.93 4.81 2.99
C GLY A 142 -7.68 6.11 3.23
N SER A 143 -8.51 6.19 4.26
CA SER A 143 -9.27 7.40 4.57
C SER A 143 -8.68 8.13 5.77
N GLY A 144 -8.40 9.42 5.61
CA GLY A 144 -7.80 10.28 6.65
C GLY A 144 -7.18 11.54 6.04
N ALA A 145 -6.71 12.50 6.87
CA ALA A 145 -6.58 12.32 8.31
C ALA A 145 -7.93 12.61 9.01
N ALA A 146 -8.34 11.74 9.95
CA ALA A 146 -9.52 12.00 10.77
C ALA A 146 -9.32 13.19 11.73
N PHE A 147 -8.06 13.47 12.07
CA PHE A 147 -7.63 14.61 12.87
C PHE A 147 -6.44 15.29 12.20
N VAL A 148 -6.28 16.61 12.45
CA VAL A 148 -5.13 17.36 11.92
C VAL A 148 -3.82 16.70 12.37
N THR A 149 -2.91 16.48 11.41
CA THR A 149 -1.59 15.88 11.64
C THR A 149 -0.50 16.68 10.94
N SER A 150 0.70 16.66 11.50
CA SER A 150 1.91 17.24 10.90
C SER A 150 2.73 16.20 10.10
N THR A 151 2.36 14.93 10.16
CA THR A 151 3.15 13.83 9.56
C THR A 151 2.85 13.62 8.08
N LYS A 152 1.62 13.93 7.65
CA LYS A 152 1.21 13.88 6.25
C LYS A 152 0.47 15.18 5.94
N THR A 153 1.12 16.07 5.21
CA THR A 153 0.63 17.41 4.85
C THR A 153 0.26 17.55 3.38
N ASP A 154 0.37 16.50 2.62
CA ASP A 154 0.03 16.33 1.20
C ASP A 154 -1.26 15.55 1.02
#